data_911d893a92af1f1fd96b9d3733874a5a
#
_entry.id   911d893a92af1f1fd96b9d3733874a5a
#
_cell.length_a   1.000
_cell.length_b   1.000
_cell.length_c   1.000
_cell.angle_alpha   90.00
_cell.angle_beta   90.00
_cell.angle_gamma   90.00
#
_symmetry.space_group_name_H-M   'P 1'
#
loop_
_entity.id
_entity.type
_entity.pdbx_description
1 polymer ?
#
loop_
_entity_poly.entity_id
_entity_poly.type
_entity_poly.pdbx_seq_one_letter_code
_entity_poly.pdbx_strand_id
1 'polypeptide(L)'
;MSRSNFSPLTARDGTNLVVVDWPLSKGPVRGVVLIVHGLGEHAWRYDQLAERLNSWGFAVRAYDQYGHGESMGKRGALPSADRLLSDLAEVVDESRFRMSTGTPLIVLGHSMGGLVAGRFVSLGMRPLEGLVLSSPALDPGLNAFQKLLLAVLPRIAPDLRVGNGLNPDLISHDPAVVAAYKADPLVHDRISARLAVFIAENGPATIAAAPSWTVPTLLLFAGEDKLVNPAGSRAFASAAPAQVVSAQCFDGLYHEIFNESEPQREQVFAALRRWLDTRF
;
A
#
# COMPACT_ATOMS: atom_id res chain seq x y z
N MET A 1 -3.56 -13.04 -20.92
CA MET A 1 -3.73 -11.59 -21.04
C MET A 1 -4.69 -11.17 -19.94
N SER A 2 -4.22 -10.39 -18.99
CA SER A 2 -5.05 -9.79 -17.93
C SER A 2 -6.20 -9.00 -18.58
N ARG A 3 -7.45 -9.21 -18.11
CA ARG A 3 -8.62 -8.44 -18.54
C ARG A 3 -8.87 -7.31 -17.56
N SER A 4 -7.87 -6.46 -17.39
CA SER A 4 -8.02 -5.26 -16.58
C SER A 4 -8.79 -4.18 -17.33
N ASN A 5 -9.68 -3.51 -16.62
CA ASN A 5 -10.43 -2.35 -17.10
C ASN A 5 -9.94 -1.11 -16.36
N PHE A 6 -9.89 -0.02 -17.07
CA PHE A 6 -9.49 1.28 -16.55
C PHE A 6 -10.71 2.19 -16.49
N SER A 7 -10.87 2.92 -15.37
CA SER A 7 -11.92 3.93 -15.23
C SER A 7 -11.44 5.11 -14.38
N PRO A 8 -11.81 6.36 -14.72
CA PRO A 8 -11.56 7.49 -13.83
C PRO A 8 -12.56 7.51 -12.68
N LEU A 9 -12.09 7.85 -11.48
CA LEU A 9 -12.89 8.27 -10.34
C LEU A 9 -12.66 9.77 -10.14
N THR A 10 -13.71 10.57 -10.25
CA THR A 10 -13.62 11.98 -9.92
C THR A 10 -13.88 12.14 -8.42
N ALA A 11 -12.84 12.53 -7.68
CA ALA A 11 -12.93 12.84 -6.27
C ALA A 11 -13.79 14.10 -6.02
N ARG A 12 -14.26 14.29 -4.79
CA ARG A 12 -15.16 15.40 -4.45
C ARG A 12 -14.60 16.79 -4.73
N ASP A 13 -13.29 16.93 -4.75
CA ASP A 13 -12.60 18.18 -5.10
C ASP A 13 -12.40 18.39 -6.61
N GLY A 14 -12.94 17.47 -7.43
CA GLY A 14 -12.78 17.50 -8.89
C GLY A 14 -11.50 16.85 -9.41
N THR A 15 -10.66 16.28 -8.56
CA THR A 15 -9.46 15.56 -8.99
C THR A 15 -9.84 14.20 -9.59
N ASN A 16 -9.25 13.86 -10.72
CA ASN A 16 -9.42 12.54 -11.30
C ASN A 16 -8.33 11.59 -10.80
N LEU A 17 -8.77 10.50 -10.19
CA LEU A 17 -7.96 9.33 -9.84
C LEU A 17 -8.20 8.23 -10.87
N VAL A 18 -7.16 7.53 -11.22
CA VAL A 18 -7.22 6.38 -12.11
C VAL A 18 -7.47 5.13 -11.30
N VAL A 19 -8.52 4.40 -11.63
CA VAL A 19 -8.87 3.12 -11.02
C VAL A 19 -8.68 2.01 -12.05
N VAL A 20 -8.04 0.93 -11.62
CA VAL A 20 -7.80 -0.28 -12.42
C VAL A 20 -8.55 -1.44 -11.78
N ASP A 21 -9.37 -2.13 -12.56
CA ASP A 21 -10.15 -3.27 -12.12
C ASP A 21 -9.69 -4.55 -12.83
N TRP A 22 -9.51 -5.63 -12.07
CA TRP A 22 -9.34 -7.01 -12.54
C TRP A 22 -10.54 -7.82 -12.09
N PRO A 23 -11.66 -7.79 -12.89
CA PRO A 23 -12.86 -8.52 -12.54
C PRO A 23 -12.66 -10.03 -12.67
N LEU A 24 -13.38 -10.81 -11.88
CA LEU A 24 -13.45 -12.24 -12.11
C LEU A 24 -14.17 -12.54 -13.43
N SER A 25 -13.56 -13.41 -14.23
CA SER A 25 -14.16 -13.84 -15.51
C SER A 25 -15.26 -14.88 -15.34
N LYS A 26 -15.25 -15.65 -14.22
CA LYS A 26 -16.20 -16.75 -13.95
C LYS A 26 -16.27 -17.04 -12.45
N GLY A 27 -17.41 -17.55 -12.00
CA GLY A 27 -17.63 -18.01 -10.64
C GLY A 27 -18.12 -16.92 -9.66
N PRO A 28 -18.48 -17.31 -8.45
CA PRO A 28 -18.88 -16.38 -7.41
C PRO A 28 -17.66 -15.59 -6.90
N VAL A 29 -17.88 -14.30 -6.60
CA VAL A 29 -16.85 -13.43 -6.00
C VAL A 29 -16.81 -13.71 -4.50
N ARG A 30 -15.67 -14.20 -3.99
CA ARG A 30 -15.43 -14.42 -2.55
C ARG A 30 -15.27 -13.11 -1.79
N GLY A 31 -14.71 -12.11 -2.46
CA GLY A 31 -14.45 -10.77 -1.91
C GLY A 31 -13.80 -9.88 -2.95
N VAL A 32 -13.65 -8.62 -2.61
CA VAL A 32 -12.89 -7.64 -3.40
C VAL A 32 -11.64 -7.26 -2.63
N VAL A 33 -10.48 -7.30 -3.30
CA VAL A 33 -9.22 -6.80 -2.76
C VAL A 33 -8.91 -5.45 -3.41
N LEU A 34 -8.92 -4.39 -2.60
CA LEU A 34 -8.51 -3.05 -3.02
C LEU A 34 -7.03 -2.85 -2.70
N ILE A 35 -6.21 -2.67 -3.73
CA ILE A 35 -4.76 -2.49 -3.60
C ILE A 35 -4.43 -1.00 -3.53
N VAL A 36 -3.57 -0.63 -2.56
CA VAL A 36 -3.00 0.70 -2.35
C VAL A 36 -1.49 0.60 -2.53
N HIS A 37 -0.98 1.16 -3.60
CA HIS A 37 0.42 1.05 -4.02
C HIS A 37 1.38 1.92 -3.18
N GLY A 38 2.69 1.70 -3.32
CA GLY A 38 3.76 2.42 -2.63
C GLY A 38 4.11 3.80 -3.20
N LEU A 39 5.14 4.42 -2.63
CA LEU A 39 5.67 5.70 -3.09
C LEU A 39 6.38 5.55 -4.43
N GLY A 40 6.06 6.42 -5.38
CA GLY A 40 6.76 6.53 -6.66
C GLY A 40 6.37 5.47 -7.69
N GLU A 41 5.42 4.59 -7.37
CA GLU A 41 4.92 3.55 -8.25
C GLU A 41 3.44 3.76 -8.66
N HIS A 42 2.75 2.74 -9.16
CA HIS A 42 1.38 2.83 -9.67
C HIS A 42 0.66 1.47 -9.67
N ALA A 43 -0.66 1.49 -9.90
CA ALA A 43 -1.56 0.34 -9.83
C ALA A 43 -1.19 -0.82 -10.79
N TRP A 44 -0.72 -0.52 -12.01
CA TRP A 44 -0.41 -1.54 -13.01
C TRP A 44 0.74 -2.49 -12.63
N ARG A 45 1.57 -2.13 -11.65
CA ARG A 45 2.63 -3.01 -11.16
C ARG A 45 2.11 -4.22 -10.38
N TYR A 46 0.82 -4.25 -10.09
CA TYR A 46 0.15 -5.31 -9.33
C TYR A 46 -0.56 -6.36 -10.18
N ASP A 47 -0.36 -6.38 -11.49
CA ASP A 47 -0.97 -7.35 -12.42
C ASP A 47 -0.79 -8.79 -11.96
N GLN A 48 0.43 -9.20 -11.61
CA GLN A 48 0.73 -10.55 -11.15
C GLN A 48 0.01 -10.91 -9.84
N LEU A 49 0.00 -10.00 -8.88
CA LEU A 49 -0.74 -10.18 -7.62
C LEU A 49 -2.24 -10.26 -7.88
N ALA A 50 -2.77 -9.41 -8.75
CA ALA A 50 -4.19 -9.41 -9.13
C ALA A 50 -4.60 -10.72 -9.81
N GLU A 51 -3.79 -11.25 -10.73
CA GLU A 51 -4.04 -12.55 -11.37
C GLU A 51 -4.04 -13.69 -10.35
N ARG A 52 -3.12 -13.67 -9.39
CA ARG A 52 -3.11 -14.67 -8.29
C ARG A 52 -4.38 -14.58 -7.43
N LEU A 53 -4.79 -13.39 -7.02
CA LEU A 53 -6.01 -13.17 -6.26
C LEU A 53 -7.26 -13.59 -7.05
N ASN A 54 -7.33 -13.27 -8.35
CA ASN A 54 -8.39 -13.73 -9.24
C ASN A 54 -8.44 -15.27 -9.29
N SER A 55 -7.31 -15.94 -9.37
CA SER A 55 -7.26 -17.41 -9.38
C SER A 55 -7.79 -18.04 -8.08
N TRP A 56 -7.87 -17.28 -7.00
CA TRP A 56 -8.45 -17.69 -5.71
C TRP A 56 -9.89 -17.21 -5.49
N GLY A 57 -10.48 -16.58 -6.49
CA GLY A 57 -11.89 -16.15 -6.45
C GLY A 57 -12.12 -14.73 -5.91
N PHE A 58 -11.08 -13.91 -5.80
CA PHE A 58 -11.22 -12.51 -5.40
C PHE A 58 -11.18 -11.59 -6.63
N ALA A 59 -12.15 -10.70 -6.77
CA ALA A 59 -12.02 -9.58 -7.68
C ALA A 59 -11.00 -8.59 -7.13
N VAL A 60 -10.25 -7.92 -8.01
CA VAL A 60 -9.20 -7.00 -7.59
C VAL A 60 -9.47 -5.62 -8.18
N ARG A 61 -9.22 -4.62 -7.38
CA ARG A 61 -9.23 -3.21 -7.73
C ARG A 61 -7.97 -2.55 -7.21
N ALA A 62 -7.42 -1.60 -7.94
CA ALA A 62 -6.35 -0.73 -7.48
C ALA A 62 -6.63 0.70 -7.96
N TYR A 63 -5.95 1.67 -7.41
CA TYR A 63 -6.00 3.04 -7.92
C TYR A 63 -4.63 3.69 -7.84
N ASP A 64 -4.37 4.59 -8.77
CA ASP A 64 -3.21 5.46 -8.70
C ASP A 64 -3.49 6.59 -7.70
N GLN A 65 -2.69 6.66 -6.64
CA GLN A 65 -2.82 7.71 -5.64
C GLN A 65 -2.50 9.09 -6.24
N TYR A 66 -2.99 10.16 -5.63
CA TYR A 66 -2.69 11.52 -6.08
C TYR A 66 -1.18 11.73 -6.33
N GLY A 67 -0.84 12.28 -7.49
CA GLY A 67 0.55 12.52 -7.90
C GLY A 67 1.34 11.27 -8.28
N HIS A 68 0.67 10.14 -8.54
CA HIS A 68 1.28 8.88 -8.97
C HIS A 68 0.57 8.34 -10.22
N GLY A 69 1.26 7.44 -10.92
CA GLY A 69 0.72 6.76 -12.10
C GLY A 69 0.13 7.72 -13.12
N GLU A 70 -1.10 7.49 -13.52
CA GLU A 70 -1.88 8.33 -14.46
C GLU A 70 -2.90 9.24 -13.76
N SER A 71 -2.96 9.21 -12.41
CA SER A 71 -3.79 10.11 -11.62
C SER A 71 -3.27 11.55 -11.66
N MET A 72 -4.19 12.51 -11.46
CA MET A 72 -3.86 13.92 -11.40
C MET A 72 -2.89 14.23 -10.25
N GLY A 73 -2.22 15.35 -10.39
CA GLY A 73 -1.25 15.85 -9.40
C GLY A 73 0.18 15.83 -9.92
N LYS A 74 1.00 16.69 -9.34
CA LYS A 74 2.45 16.69 -9.63
C LYS A 74 3.10 15.49 -8.95
N ARG A 75 4.01 14.81 -9.62
CA ARG A 75 4.73 13.62 -9.12
C ARG A 75 5.24 13.79 -7.69
N GLY A 76 4.79 12.92 -6.77
CA GLY A 76 5.16 12.95 -5.36
C GLY A 76 4.64 14.15 -4.56
N ALA A 77 3.73 14.94 -5.10
CA ALA A 77 3.09 16.03 -4.37
C ALA A 77 2.00 15.52 -3.44
N LEU A 78 1.71 16.32 -2.40
CA LEU A 78 0.56 16.12 -1.52
C LEU A 78 -0.08 17.48 -1.25
N PRO A 79 -1.32 17.75 -1.74
CA PRO A 79 -1.93 19.08 -1.61
C PRO A 79 -2.40 19.39 -0.19
N SER A 80 -2.82 18.37 0.58
CA SER A 80 -3.20 18.48 1.99
C SER A 80 -2.70 17.27 2.77
N ALA A 81 -2.61 17.37 4.09
CA ALA A 81 -2.09 16.31 4.95
C ALA A 81 -2.99 15.05 4.98
N ASP A 82 -4.27 15.21 4.68
CA ASP A 82 -5.28 14.15 4.70
C ASP A 82 -5.58 13.55 3.32
N ARG A 83 -4.96 14.10 2.26
CA ARG A 83 -5.29 13.75 0.86
C ARG A 83 -5.32 12.24 0.60
N LEU A 84 -4.28 11.52 0.95
CA LEU A 84 -4.21 10.08 0.66
C LEU A 84 -5.28 9.29 1.42
N LEU A 85 -5.61 9.72 2.64
CA LEU A 85 -6.66 9.09 3.45
C LEU A 85 -8.05 9.40 2.91
N SER A 86 -8.29 10.64 2.48
CA SER A 86 -9.55 11.07 1.87
C SER A 86 -9.79 10.38 0.54
N ASP A 87 -8.76 10.29 -0.31
CA ASP A 87 -8.84 9.55 -1.57
C ASP A 87 -9.17 8.08 -1.34
N LEU A 88 -8.51 7.43 -0.38
CA LEU A 88 -8.82 6.04 -0.04
C LEU A 88 -10.26 5.89 0.44
N ALA A 89 -10.78 6.85 1.23
CA ALA A 89 -12.17 6.82 1.67
C ALA A 89 -13.15 6.88 0.48
N GLU A 90 -12.89 7.74 -0.49
CA GLU A 90 -13.72 7.86 -1.69
C GLU A 90 -13.64 6.61 -2.58
N VAL A 91 -12.45 6.03 -2.74
CA VAL A 91 -12.28 4.77 -3.49
C VAL A 91 -12.97 3.60 -2.77
N VAL A 92 -12.93 3.54 -1.44
CA VAL A 92 -13.66 2.55 -0.64
C VAL A 92 -15.17 2.73 -0.83
N ASP A 93 -15.70 3.95 -0.70
CA ASP A 93 -17.12 4.25 -0.87
C ASP A 93 -17.61 3.85 -2.27
N GLU A 94 -16.85 4.20 -3.32
CA GLU A 94 -17.16 3.86 -4.71
C GLU A 94 -17.06 2.34 -4.96
N SER A 95 -16.07 1.68 -4.37
CA SER A 95 -15.95 0.21 -4.45
C SER A 95 -17.16 -0.46 -3.81
N ARG A 96 -17.57 -0.01 -2.62
CA ARG A 96 -18.77 -0.52 -1.94
C ARG A 96 -20.04 -0.32 -2.77
N PHE A 97 -20.17 0.82 -3.42
CA PHE A 97 -21.33 1.10 -4.29
C PHE A 97 -21.44 0.10 -5.47
N ARG A 98 -20.30 -0.37 -6.01
CA ARG A 98 -20.24 -1.34 -7.11
C ARG A 98 -20.35 -2.79 -6.69
N MET A 99 -20.08 -3.09 -5.42
CA MET A 99 -20.09 -4.46 -4.90
C MET A 99 -21.50 -4.94 -4.58
N SER A 100 -21.71 -6.25 -4.70
CA SER A 100 -22.93 -6.88 -4.18
C SER A 100 -22.95 -6.78 -2.65
N THR A 101 -24.15 -6.58 -2.10
CA THR A 101 -24.36 -6.51 -0.64
C THR A 101 -23.82 -7.76 0.04
N GLY A 102 -23.07 -7.58 1.11
CA GLY A 102 -22.45 -8.67 1.88
C GLY A 102 -21.13 -9.19 1.34
N THR A 103 -20.65 -8.71 0.17
CA THR A 103 -19.32 -9.06 -0.33
C THR A 103 -18.25 -8.39 0.56
N PRO A 104 -17.28 -9.15 1.10
CA PRO A 104 -16.19 -8.56 1.90
C PRO A 104 -15.27 -7.69 1.05
N LEU A 105 -14.86 -6.54 1.61
CA LEU A 105 -13.83 -5.66 1.06
C LEU A 105 -12.58 -5.76 1.92
N ILE A 106 -11.49 -6.20 1.30
CA ILE A 106 -10.16 -6.32 1.90
C ILE A 106 -9.27 -5.24 1.28
N VAL A 107 -8.63 -4.42 2.09
CA VAL A 107 -7.60 -3.49 1.59
C VAL A 107 -6.24 -4.16 1.70
N LEU A 108 -5.45 -4.12 0.62
CA LEU A 108 -4.05 -4.55 0.59
C LEU A 108 -3.18 -3.33 0.30
N GLY A 109 -2.38 -2.91 1.28
CA GLY A 109 -1.46 -1.79 1.12
C GLY A 109 0.00 -2.21 1.14
N HIS A 110 0.79 -1.72 0.18
CA HIS A 110 2.24 -1.94 0.13
C HIS A 110 3.00 -0.67 0.47
N SER A 111 4.06 -0.77 1.28
CA SER A 111 4.97 0.34 1.58
C SER A 111 4.23 1.59 2.10
N MET A 112 4.33 2.72 1.42
CA MET A 112 3.53 3.92 1.69
C MET A 112 2.02 3.62 1.65
N GLY A 113 1.55 2.83 0.70
CA GLY A 113 0.15 2.39 0.64
C GLY A 113 -0.25 1.54 1.85
N GLY A 114 0.69 0.74 2.39
CA GLY A 114 0.51 0.02 3.64
C GLY A 114 0.36 0.95 4.84
N LEU A 115 1.15 2.03 4.89
CA LEU A 115 0.98 3.08 5.89
C LEU A 115 -0.37 3.79 5.75
N VAL A 116 -0.76 4.17 4.52
CA VAL A 116 -2.06 4.81 4.25
C VAL A 116 -3.21 3.92 4.72
N ALA A 117 -3.20 2.64 4.33
CA ALA A 117 -4.23 1.68 4.71
C ALA A 117 -4.25 1.42 6.24
N GLY A 118 -3.08 1.27 6.87
CA GLY A 118 -2.96 1.11 8.31
C GLY A 118 -3.48 2.32 9.07
N ARG A 119 -3.11 3.53 8.65
CA ARG A 119 -3.60 4.77 9.25
C ARG A 119 -5.10 4.95 9.06
N PHE A 120 -5.62 4.65 7.88
CA PHE A 120 -7.04 4.67 7.56
C PHE A 120 -7.87 3.80 8.52
N VAL A 121 -7.41 2.57 8.77
CA VAL A 121 -8.04 1.66 9.73
C VAL A 121 -7.92 2.19 11.16
N SER A 122 -6.75 2.68 11.58
CA SER A 122 -6.53 3.21 12.93
C SER A 122 -7.42 4.41 13.27
N LEU A 123 -7.86 5.16 12.26
CA LEU A 123 -8.79 6.28 12.39
C LEU A 123 -10.27 5.88 12.26
N GLY A 124 -10.57 4.62 11.96
CA GLY A 124 -11.93 4.14 11.78
C GLY A 124 -12.68 4.82 10.64
N MET A 125 -11.98 5.22 9.56
CA MET A 125 -12.57 6.07 8.52
C MET A 125 -13.71 5.40 7.75
N ARG A 126 -13.58 4.09 7.45
CA ARG A 126 -14.63 3.26 6.85
C ARG A 126 -14.48 1.82 7.34
N PRO A 127 -15.58 1.06 7.45
CA PRO A 127 -15.51 -0.35 7.81
C PRO A 127 -14.86 -1.17 6.69
N LEU A 128 -13.98 -2.10 7.10
CA LEU A 128 -13.32 -3.08 6.23
C LEU A 128 -13.43 -4.46 6.87
N GLU A 129 -13.62 -5.51 6.07
CA GLU A 129 -13.64 -6.89 6.57
C GLU A 129 -12.25 -7.47 6.76
N GLY A 130 -11.23 -6.89 6.10
CA GLY A 130 -9.85 -7.32 6.25
C GLY A 130 -8.84 -6.29 5.78
N LEU A 131 -7.64 -6.40 6.32
CA LEU A 131 -6.49 -5.58 5.92
C LEU A 131 -5.28 -6.49 5.68
N VAL A 132 -4.56 -6.25 4.60
CA VAL A 132 -3.25 -6.85 4.34
C VAL A 132 -2.22 -5.74 4.24
N LEU A 133 -1.18 -5.83 5.03
CA LEU A 133 -0.05 -4.89 5.04
C LEU A 133 1.19 -5.60 4.49
N SER A 134 1.74 -5.10 3.40
CA SER A 134 2.95 -5.60 2.76
C SER A 134 4.10 -4.62 2.95
N SER A 135 5.09 -4.98 3.76
CA SER A 135 6.25 -4.13 4.11
C SER A 135 5.87 -2.66 4.35
N PRO A 136 4.87 -2.37 5.24
CA PRO A 136 4.30 -1.04 5.38
C PRO A 136 5.33 -0.03 5.91
N ALA A 137 5.29 1.21 5.42
CA ALA A 137 6.20 2.28 5.80
C ALA A 137 5.89 2.85 7.20
N LEU A 138 5.91 2.00 8.22
CA LEU A 138 5.60 2.36 9.62
C LEU A 138 6.80 3.01 10.34
N ASP A 139 8.02 2.69 9.93
CA ASP A 139 9.24 3.35 10.39
C ASP A 139 10.11 3.69 9.18
N PRO A 140 10.18 4.97 8.77
CA PRO A 140 11.00 5.39 7.64
C PRO A 140 12.52 5.43 7.96
N GLY A 141 12.93 5.04 9.16
CA GLY A 141 14.35 4.97 9.53
C GLY A 141 15.07 6.32 9.52
N LEU A 142 14.36 7.42 9.79
CA LEU A 142 14.91 8.77 9.68
C LEU A 142 15.98 9.06 10.73
N ASN A 143 17.13 9.59 10.29
CA ASN A 143 18.14 10.12 11.18
C ASN A 143 17.77 11.50 11.78
N ALA A 144 18.56 11.97 12.76
CA ALA A 144 18.28 13.22 13.48
C ALA A 144 18.22 14.45 12.56
N PHE A 145 19.08 14.51 11.54
CA PHE A 145 19.12 15.61 10.57
C PHE A 145 17.87 15.62 9.68
N GLN A 146 17.45 14.45 9.19
CA GLN A 146 16.21 14.31 8.41
C GLN A 146 14.98 14.71 9.23
N LYS A 147 14.92 14.31 10.52
CA LYS A 147 13.86 14.72 11.44
C LYS A 147 13.82 16.25 11.62
N LEU A 148 14.99 16.89 11.75
CA LEU A 148 15.09 18.34 11.84
C LEU A 148 14.61 19.03 10.54
N LEU A 149 15.00 18.52 9.38
CA LEU A 149 14.53 19.04 8.09
C LEU A 149 13.01 18.94 7.97
N LEU A 150 12.42 17.79 8.36
CA LEU A 150 10.96 17.59 8.34
C LEU A 150 10.21 18.48 9.34
N ALA A 151 10.85 18.93 10.41
CA ALA A 151 10.26 19.87 11.35
C ALA A 151 10.17 21.30 10.80
N VAL A 152 11.06 21.68 9.89
CA VAL A 152 11.20 23.07 9.39
C VAL A 152 10.68 23.23 7.96
N LEU A 153 11.11 22.36 7.05
CA LEU A 153 10.89 22.49 5.61
C LEU A 153 9.40 22.57 5.20
N PRO A 154 8.48 21.79 5.80
CA PRO A 154 7.07 21.84 5.42
C PRO A 154 6.36 23.14 5.78
N ARG A 155 6.91 23.91 6.74
CA ARG A 155 6.37 25.22 7.12
C ARG A 155 6.76 26.32 6.14
N ILE A 156 7.89 26.16 5.46
CA ILE A 156 8.47 27.18 4.58
C ILE A 156 8.21 26.83 3.11
N ALA A 157 8.32 25.57 2.76
CA ALA A 157 8.22 25.07 1.38
C ALA A 157 7.52 23.69 1.33
N PRO A 158 6.22 23.59 1.71
CA PRO A 158 5.50 22.32 1.82
C PRO A 158 5.45 21.54 0.50
N ASP A 159 5.44 22.24 -0.62
CA ASP A 159 5.31 21.68 -1.96
C ASP A 159 6.67 21.48 -2.67
N LEU A 160 7.78 21.80 -1.98
CA LEU A 160 9.12 21.52 -2.50
C LEU A 160 9.28 20.01 -2.69
N ARG A 161 9.58 19.60 -3.92
CA ARG A 161 9.77 18.20 -4.30
C ARG A 161 11.23 17.91 -4.58
N VAL A 162 11.73 16.89 -3.92
CA VAL A 162 13.11 16.40 -4.04
C VAL A 162 13.11 14.92 -4.43
N GLY A 163 14.26 14.36 -4.74
CA GLY A 163 14.43 12.92 -4.85
C GLY A 163 14.12 12.24 -3.53
N ASN A 164 13.39 11.13 -3.55
CA ASN A 164 12.98 10.40 -2.35
C ASN A 164 14.14 9.63 -1.68
N GLY A 165 15.27 9.50 -2.38
CA GLY A 165 16.48 8.83 -1.87
C GLY A 165 16.39 7.31 -1.81
N LEU A 166 15.32 6.70 -2.32
CA LEU A 166 15.20 5.25 -2.39
C LEU A 166 16.07 4.70 -3.51
N ASN A 167 16.78 3.60 -3.22
CA ASN A 167 17.57 2.91 -4.23
C ASN A 167 16.74 1.80 -4.89
N PRO A 168 16.40 1.91 -6.19
CA PRO A 168 15.61 0.89 -6.88
C PRO A 168 16.24 -0.51 -6.92
N ASP A 169 17.57 -0.61 -6.76
CA ASP A 169 18.26 -1.91 -6.73
C ASP A 169 17.93 -2.74 -5.48
N LEU A 170 17.28 -2.13 -4.49
CA LEU A 170 16.96 -2.75 -3.22
C LEU A 170 15.46 -3.06 -3.05
N ILE A 171 14.67 -2.96 -4.14
CA ILE A 171 13.25 -3.32 -4.09
C ILE A 171 13.04 -4.83 -4.09
N SER A 172 13.86 -5.58 -4.82
CA SER A 172 13.77 -7.03 -4.99
C SER A 172 15.14 -7.61 -5.34
N HIS A 173 15.35 -8.89 -5.05
CA HIS A 173 16.50 -9.65 -5.54
C HIS A 173 16.34 -10.07 -7.01
N ASP A 174 15.14 -9.99 -7.58
CA ASP A 174 14.92 -10.30 -8.99
C ASP A 174 15.37 -9.14 -9.89
N PRO A 175 16.47 -9.31 -10.69
CA PRO A 175 16.98 -8.26 -11.55
C PRO A 175 15.98 -7.85 -12.64
N ALA A 176 15.06 -8.73 -13.04
CA ALA A 176 14.03 -8.39 -14.03
C ALA A 176 13.01 -7.42 -13.44
N VAL A 177 12.63 -7.59 -12.19
CA VAL A 177 11.76 -6.65 -11.45
C VAL A 177 12.43 -5.29 -11.33
N VAL A 178 13.69 -5.25 -10.93
CA VAL A 178 14.46 -4.01 -10.81
C VAL A 178 14.59 -3.31 -12.16
N ALA A 179 14.89 -4.05 -13.22
CA ALA A 179 15.00 -3.48 -14.57
C ALA A 179 13.66 -2.92 -15.07
N ALA A 180 12.57 -3.64 -14.87
CA ALA A 180 11.23 -3.19 -15.23
C ALA A 180 10.84 -1.91 -14.46
N TYR A 181 11.11 -1.85 -13.15
CA TYR A 181 10.87 -0.66 -12.32
C TYR A 181 11.61 0.57 -12.86
N LYS A 182 12.91 0.41 -13.19
CA LYS A 182 13.75 1.51 -13.70
C LYS A 182 13.33 1.99 -15.10
N ALA A 183 12.78 1.11 -15.91
CA ALA A 183 12.36 1.40 -17.28
C ALA A 183 10.93 1.97 -17.36
N ASP A 184 10.16 1.91 -16.29
CA ASP A 184 8.76 2.30 -16.28
C ASP A 184 8.60 3.82 -16.24
N PRO A 185 7.96 4.45 -17.27
CA PRO A 185 7.79 5.90 -17.33
C PRO A 185 6.81 6.47 -16.30
N LEU A 186 5.97 5.63 -15.68
CA LEU A 186 5.03 6.03 -14.64
C LEU A 186 5.66 6.02 -13.24
N VAL A 187 6.80 5.35 -13.09
CA VAL A 187 7.60 5.35 -11.86
C VAL A 187 8.35 6.68 -11.73
N HIS A 188 8.46 7.18 -10.51
CA HIS A 188 9.21 8.42 -10.22
C HIS A 188 9.90 8.40 -8.86
N ASP A 189 10.94 9.20 -8.73
CA ASP A 189 11.73 9.35 -7.50
C ASP A 189 11.35 10.59 -6.66
N ARG A 190 10.21 11.22 -6.90
CA ARG A 190 9.84 12.50 -6.29
C ARG A 190 9.04 12.33 -5.00
N ILE A 191 9.36 13.19 -4.01
CA ILE A 191 8.60 13.31 -2.76
C ILE A 191 8.54 14.79 -2.36
N SER A 192 7.35 15.27 -1.98
CA SER A 192 7.20 16.61 -1.41
C SER A 192 7.48 16.61 0.09
N ALA A 193 7.84 17.78 0.63
CA ALA A 193 8.06 17.93 2.06
C ALA A 193 6.82 17.52 2.86
N ARG A 194 5.62 17.87 2.39
CA ARG A 194 4.35 17.48 3.03
C ARG A 194 4.12 15.96 3.01
N LEU A 195 4.42 15.30 1.89
CA LEU A 195 4.29 13.84 1.81
C LEU A 195 5.30 13.13 2.73
N ALA A 196 6.52 13.65 2.83
CA ALA A 196 7.53 13.12 3.74
C ALA A 196 7.11 13.26 5.21
N VAL A 197 6.48 14.39 5.59
CA VAL A 197 5.87 14.57 6.92
C VAL A 197 4.73 13.59 7.15
N PHE A 198 3.84 13.44 6.17
CA PHE A 198 2.75 12.46 6.27
C PHE A 198 3.30 11.06 6.64
N ILE A 199 4.34 10.61 5.94
CA ILE A 199 4.96 9.30 6.23
C ILE A 199 5.58 9.28 7.63
N ALA A 200 6.34 10.31 7.99
CA ALA A 200 7.07 10.38 9.25
C ALA A 200 6.17 10.43 10.49
N GLU A 201 5.00 11.08 10.40
CA GLU A 201 4.08 11.25 11.51
C GLU A 201 3.07 10.10 11.63
N ASN A 202 2.56 9.59 10.50
CA ASN A 202 1.52 8.57 10.52
C ASN A 202 2.04 7.17 10.79
N GLY A 203 3.31 6.86 10.53
CA GLY A 203 3.91 5.58 10.90
C GLY A 203 3.88 5.33 12.41
N PRO A 204 4.54 6.16 13.23
CA PRO A 204 4.48 6.05 14.69
C PRO A 204 3.05 6.13 15.25
N ALA A 205 2.18 6.98 14.66
CA ALA A 205 0.79 7.08 15.08
C ALA A 205 -0.01 5.79 14.81
N THR A 206 0.27 5.08 13.72
CA THR A 206 -0.34 3.78 13.43
C THR A 206 0.16 2.70 14.39
N ILE A 207 1.45 2.68 14.71
CA ILE A 207 2.01 1.77 15.73
C ILE A 207 1.38 2.05 17.12
N ALA A 208 1.24 3.31 17.50
CA ALA A 208 0.61 3.70 18.77
C ALA A 208 -0.85 3.27 18.88
N ALA A 209 -1.58 3.14 17.75
CA ALA A 209 -2.95 2.66 17.72
C ALA A 209 -3.06 1.11 17.75
N ALA A 210 -1.96 0.38 17.55
CA ALA A 210 -1.98 -1.07 17.45
C ALA A 210 -2.62 -1.81 18.65
N PRO A 211 -2.45 -1.39 19.92
CA PRO A 211 -3.11 -2.07 21.04
C PRO A 211 -4.64 -2.12 20.99
N SER A 212 -5.25 -1.16 20.28
CA SER A 212 -6.71 -1.06 20.09
C SER A 212 -7.19 -1.60 18.74
N TRP A 213 -6.35 -2.37 18.04
CA TRP A 213 -6.66 -2.85 16.70
C TRP A 213 -7.79 -3.87 16.68
N THR A 214 -8.78 -3.67 15.82
CA THR A 214 -9.99 -4.52 15.76
C THR A 214 -10.23 -5.15 14.39
N VAL A 215 -9.66 -4.59 13.31
CA VAL A 215 -9.83 -5.11 11.96
C VAL A 215 -8.93 -6.32 11.74
N PRO A 216 -9.47 -7.48 11.31
CA PRO A 216 -8.65 -8.64 10.95
C PRO A 216 -7.53 -8.25 9.98
N THR A 217 -6.27 -8.44 10.39
CA THR A 217 -5.12 -7.96 9.64
C THR A 217 -4.08 -9.04 9.44
N LEU A 218 -3.56 -9.13 8.22
CA LEU A 218 -2.35 -9.88 7.88
C LEU A 218 -1.21 -8.89 7.63
N LEU A 219 -0.16 -8.98 8.42
CA LEU A 219 1.07 -8.22 8.22
C LEU A 219 2.16 -9.14 7.67
N LEU A 220 2.58 -8.89 6.44
CA LEU A 220 3.70 -9.58 5.77
C LEU A 220 4.80 -8.56 5.54
N PHE A 221 6.04 -8.86 5.92
CA PHE A 221 7.12 -7.89 5.76
C PHE A 221 8.48 -8.56 5.56
N ALA A 222 9.34 -7.87 4.85
CA ALA A 222 10.71 -8.28 4.57
C ALA A 222 11.60 -8.13 5.82
N GLY A 223 12.43 -9.13 6.09
CA GLY A 223 13.40 -9.10 7.19
C GLY A 223 14.65 -8.30 6.85
N GLU A 224 15.07 -8.30 5.57
CA GLU A 224 16.20 -7.53 5.04
C GLU A 224 15.76 -6.30 4.23
N ASP A 225 14.61 -5.74 4.55
CA ASP A 225 14.15 -4.50 3.93
C ASP A 225 15.18 -3.38 4.11
N LYS A 226 15.62 -2.80 2.98
CA LYS A 226 16.60 -1.71 2.94
C LYS A 226 15.96 -0.35 2.64
N LEU A 227 14.67 -0.31 2.35
CA LEU A 227 13.92 0.90 2.01
C LEU A 227 13.05 1.38 3.17
N VAL A 228 12.51 0.45 3.94
CA VAL A 228 11.71 0.70 5.15
C VAL A 228 12.32 -0.09 6.30
N ASN A 229 12.45 0.52 7.47
CA ASN A 229 12.96 -0.20 8.64
C ASN A 229 11.94 -1.25 9.12
N PRO A 230 12.25 -2.56 9.08
CA PRO A 230 11.34 -3.61 9.52
C PRO A 230 11.02 -3.56 11.03
N ALA A 231 11.76 -2.76 11.80
CA ALA A 231 11.46 -2.54 13.22
C ALA A 231 10.07 -1.95 13.45
N GLY A 232 9.58 -1.10 12.53
CA GLY A 232 8.22 -0.56 12.58
C GLY A 232 7.15 -1.65 12.47
N SER A 233 7.31 -2.58 11.53
CA SER A 233 6.42 -3.74 11.38
C SER A 233 6.48 -4.67 12.60
N ARG A 234 7.66 -4.92 13.15
CA ARG A 234 7.84 -5.70 14.37
C ARG A 234 7.17 -5.03 15.59
N ALA A 235 7.33 -3.71 15.72
CA ALA A 235 6.70 -2.95 16.80
C ALA A 235 5.17 -2.99 16.73
N PHE A 236 4.61 -2.80 15.52
CA PHE A 236 3.17 -2.91 15.29
C PHE A 236 2.66 -4.32 15.64
N ALA A 237 3.31 -5.38 15.14
CA ALA A 237 2.94 -6.77 15.41
C ALA A 237 2.98 -7.12 16.90
N SER A 238 3.99 -6.61 17.62
CA SER A 238 4.14 -6.86 19.06
C SER A 238 3.11 -6.14 19.91
N ALA A 239 2.61 -4.99 19.46
CA ALA A 239 1.65 -4.18 20.19
C ALA A 239 0.18 -4.57 19.91
N ALA A 240 -0.09 -5.12 18.72
CA ALA A 240 -1.44 -5.47 18.28
C ALA A 240 -1.94 -6.79 18.94
N PRO A 241 -3.28 -6.93 19.14
CA PRO A 241 -3.86 -8.18 19.65
C PRO A 241 -3.62 -9.35 18.68
N ALA A 242 -2.98 -10.43 19.16
CA ALA A 242 -2.59 -11.57 18.34
C ALA A 242 -3.78 -12.35 17.73
N GLN A 243 -4.97 -12.23 18.33
CA GLN A 243 -6.21 -12.80 17.76
C GLN A 243 -6.75 -12.02 16.57
N VAL A 244 -6.31 -10.77 16.38
CA VAL A 244 -6.76 -9.86 15.32
C VAL A 244 -5.69 -9.72 14.23
N VAL A 245 -4.43 -9.61 14.62
CA VAL A 245 -3.30 -9.40 13.71
C VAL A 245 -2.44 -10.64 13.63
N SER A 246 -2.37 -11.23 12.43
CA SER A 246 -1.39 -12.28 12.10
C SER A 246 -0.20 -11.62 11.42
N ALA A 247 1.02 -11.88 11.89
CA ALA A 247 2.23 -11.31 11.33
C ALA A 247 3.21 -12.38 10.90
N GLN A 248 3.84 -12.19 9.73
CA GLN A 248 4.92 -13.04 9.24
C GLN A 248 6.06 -12.21 8.65
N CYS A 249 7.26 -12.41 9.20
CA CYS A 249 8.50 -11.88 8.64
C CYS A 249 9.08 -12.87 7.64
N PHE A 250 9.57 -12.40 6.51
CA PHE A 250 10.33 -13.18 5.54
C PHE A 250 11.78 -12.73 5.60
N ASP A 251 12.57 -13.43 6.41
CA ASP A 251 13.99 -13.17 6.55
C ASP A 251 14.69 -13.38 5.19
N GLY A 252 15.61 -12.50 4.84
CA GLY A 252 16.33 -12.55 3.57
C GLY A 252 15.57 -12.00 2.35
N LEU A 253 14.33 -11.49 2.51
CA LEU A 253 13.65 -10.78 1.41
C LEU A 253 13.90 -9.28 1.46
N TYR A 254 13.84 -8.65 0.28
CA TYR A 254 13.82 -7.22 0.11
C TYR A 254 12.38 -6.68 0.10
N HIS A 255 12.24 -5.39 -0.09
CA HIS A 255 11.03 -4.61 0.16
C HIS A 255 9.76 -5.12 -0.53
N GLU A 256 9.83 -5.42 -1.83
CA GLU A 256 8.69 -5.87 -2.65
C GLU A 256 8.50 -7.38 -2.56
N ILE A 257 8.06 -7.88 -1.42
CA ILE A 257 7.97 -9.32 -1.11
C ILE A 257 7.12 -10.12 -2.11
N PHE A 258 6.13 -9.51 -2.77
CA PHE A 258 5.32 -10.14 -3.82
C PHE A 258 6.01 -10.18 -5.19
N ASN A 259 7.10 -9.44 -5.35
CA ASN A 259 7.89 -9.34 -6.57
C ASN A 259 9.29 -9.94 -6.40
N GLU A 260 9.51 -10.71 -5.35
CA GLU A 260 10.78 -11.41 -5.14
C GLU A 260 10.98 -12.59 -6.09
N SER A 261 12.21 -13.09 -6.15
CA SER A 261 12.54 -14.31 -6.90
C SER A 261 11.88 -15.54 -6.31
N GLU A 262 11.62 -16.55 -7.12
CA GLU A 262 11.22 -17.88 -6.65
C GLU A 262 12.41 -18.63 -6.03
N PRO A 263 12.17 -19.50 -5.03
CA PRO A 263 10.87 -19.92 -4.52
C PRO A 263 10.30 -19.04 -3.41
N GLN A 264 10.99 -17.97 -2.99
CA GLN A 264 10.64 -17.16 -1.83
C GLN A 264 9.29 -16.43 -2.04
N ARG A 265 9.06 -15.91 -3.24
CA ARG A 265 7.80 -15.25 -3.61
C ARG A 265 6.59 -16.16 -3.40
N GLU A 266 6.70 -17.45 -3.73
CA GLU A 266 5.60 -18.41 -3.55
C GLU A 266 5.27 -18.65 -2.06
N GLN A 267 6.23 -18.51 -1.16
CA GLN A 267 5.97 -18.57 0.28
C GLN A 267 5.11 -17.39 0.75
N VAL A 268 5.35 -16.18 0.18
CA VAL A 268 4.55 -14.98 0.46
C VAL A 268 3.12 -15.17 -0.05
N PHE A 269 2.95 -15.63 -1.28
CA PHE A 269 1.64 -15.95 -1.83
C PHE A 269 0.90 -17.03 -1.04
N ALA A 270 1.59 -18.06 -0.59
CA ALA A 270 1.01 -19.12 0.23
C ALA A 270 0.52 -18.60 1.60
N ALA A 271 1.26 -17.67 2.22
CA ALA A 271 0.84 -17.02 3.46
C ALA A 271 -0.42 -16.16 3.26
N LEU A 272 -0.44 -15.34 2.19
CA LEU A 272 -1.62 -14.53 1.83
C LEU A 272 -2.83 -15.43 1.57
N ARG A 273 -2.70 -16.44 0.73
CA ARG A 273 -3.78 -17.37 0.39
C ARG A 273 -4.34 -18.05 1.63
N ARG A 274 -3.49 -18.62 2.47
CA ARG A 274 -3.91 -19.29 3.71
C ARG A 274 -4.74 -18.36 4.62
N TRP A 275 -4.32 -17.11 4.76
CA TRP A 275 -5.04 -16.14 5.57
C TRP A 275 -6.41 -15.79 4.95
N LEU A 276 -6.45 -15.60 3.63
CA LEU A 276 -7.71 -15.34 2.90
C LEU A 276 -8.67 -16.54 2.99
N ASP A 277 -8.16 -17.77 2.80
CA ASP A 277 -8.96 -19.00 2.82
C ASP A 277 -9.54 -19.32 4.21
N THR A 278 -8.94 -18.81 5.29
CA THR A 278 -9.44 -19.01 6.65
C THR A 278 -10.48 -17.97 7.08
N ARG A 279 -10.67 -16.88 6.33
CA ARG A 279 -11.50 -15.76 6.75
C ARG A 279 -12.62 -15.41 5.77
N PHE A 280 -12.44 -15.69 4.51
CA PHE A 280 -13.31 -15.31 3.41
C PHE A 280 -13.56 -16.50 2.46
#